data_987cdfda7f3b27bdbd68423f43e60664
#
_entry.id   987cdfda7f3b27bdbd68423f43e60664
#
_cell.length_a   1.000
_cell.length_b   1.000
_cell.length_c   1.000
_cell.angle_alpha   90.00
_cell.angle_beta   90.00
_cell.angle_gamma   90.00
#
_symmetry.space_group_name_H-M   'P 1'
#
loop_
_entity.id
_entity.type
_entity.pdbx_description
1 polymer ?
#
loop_
_entity_poly.entity_id
_entity_poly.type
_entity_poly.pdbx_seq_one_letter_code
_entity_poly.pdbx_strand_id
1 'polypeptide(L)'
;MKPFLILFTFISFSVFSQNNPQWMRYSTISPDGTQIVFTYKGDLYKVNSTGGDAQQLTYHNAHDYMAVWNKDGSKIAFASNRYGNFDIYVMSSNGGQATRLTFHSNDEHPYSFSANNKEVVFGALRQDASNHRQYPHGSQSELYSVPAETGKVSQLLTIPAEAVNFSRNGEIMIYHDKKGGENKWRKHHTSAITRDIWMHNTKTNVHTMITSNTAEDRQPVFSKNEKNIYF
;
A
#
# COMPACT_ATOMS: atom_id res chain seq x y z
N MET A 1 75.74 12.69 20.04
CA MET A 1 74.43 11.99 19.82
C MET A 1 73.42 13.03 19.29
N LYS A 2 72.98 12.90 18.03
CA LYS A 2 72.00 13.81 17.45
C LYS A 2 70.58 13.20 17.71
N PRO A 3 69.64 13.96 18.22
CA PRO A 3 68.29 13.46 18.41
C PRO A 3 67.59 13.29 17.04
N PHE A 4 67.02 12.14 16.81
CA PHE A 4 66.22 11.81 15.63
C PHE A 4 64.77 12.25 15.93
N LEU A 5 64.27 13.28 15.23
CA LEU A 5 62.91 13.76 15.36
C LEU A 5 62.01 12.93 14.45
N ILE A 6 61.17 12.05 15.01
CA ILE A 6 60.14 11.29 14.26
C ILE A 6 58.90 12.15 14.12
N LEU A 7 58.64 12.64 12.93
CA LEU A 7 57.43 13.38 12.59
C LEU A 7 56.29 12.38 12.28
N PHE A 8 55.33 12.27 13.20
CA PHE A 8 54.12 11.49 12.98
C PHE A 8 53.09 12.32 12.18
N THR A 9 52.94 12.00 10.89
CA THR A 9 51.88 12.56 10.04
C THR A 9 50.59 11.81 10.31
N PHE A 10 49.60 12.43 10.96
CA PHE A 10 48.24 11.91 11.05
C PHE A 10 47.51 12.12 9.72
N ILE A 11 47.30 11.05 8.96
CA ILE A 11 46.41 11.07 7.79
C ILE A 11 45.00 10.82 8.27
N SER A 12 44.18 11.89 8.36
CA SER A 12 42.75 11.78 8.64
C SER A 12 41.99 11.31 7.39
N PHE A 13 41.51 10.08 7.39
CA PHE A 13 40.59 9.59 6.38
C PHE A 13 39.18 10.14 6.71
N SER A 14 38.68 11.08 5.91
CA SER A 14 37.27 11.46 5.93
C SER A 14 36.47 10.33 5.28
N VAL A 15 35.85 9.49 6.08
CA VAL A 15 34.87 8.50 5.60
C VAL A 15 33.59 9.26 5.27
N PHE A 16 33.38 9.55 3.99
CA PHE A 16 32.08 9.99 3.52
C PHE A 16 31.13 8.78 3.58
N SER A 17 30.31 8.72 4.62
CA SER A 17 29.16 7.80 4.65
C SER A 17 28.22 8.22 3.52
N GLN A 18 28.09 7.39 2.50
CA GLN A 18 27.03 7.57 1.51
C GLN A 18 25.69 7.36 2.22
N ASN A 19 24.98 8.46 2.48
CA ASN A 19 23.63 8.46 3.03
C ASN A 19 22.59 8.05 1.97
N ASN A 20 22.78 6.87 1.37
CA ASN A 20 21.75 6.27 0.53
C ASN A 20 20.83 5.46 1.44
N PRO A 21 19.61 5.94 1.71
CA PRO A 21 18.67 5.20 2.52
C PRO A 21 18.33 3.88 1.82
N GLN A 22 18.67 2.77 2.46
CA GLN A 22 18.33 1.43 2.00
C GLN A 22 17.00 1.01 2.61
N TRP A 23 16.29 0.08 1.96
CA TRP A 23 15.04 -0.47 2.48
C TRP A 23 13.83 0.48 2.48
N MET A 24 13.78 1.44 1.55
CA MET A 24 12.53 2.13 1.24
C MET A 24 11.53 1.15 0.62
N ARG A 25 10.31 1.12 1.14
CA ARG A 25 9.29 0.15 0.73
C ARG A 25 7.94 0.83 0.54
N TYR A 26 7.04 0.16 -0.17
CA TYR A 26 5.65 0.57 -0.34
C TYR A 26 5.52 2.01 -0.86
N SER A 27 6.33 2.35 -1.86
CA SER A 27 6.29 3.66 -2.47
C SER A 27 5.03 3.84 -3.31
N THR A 28 4.39 5.00 -3.18
CA THR A 28 3.22 5.40 -3.95
C THR A 28 3.35 6.85 -4.37
N ILE A 29 2.98 7.14 -5.62
CA ILE A 29 3.04 8.48 -6.19
C ILE A 29 1.70 9.21 -6.00
N SER A 30 1.75 10.52 -5.74
CA SER A 30 0.55 11.36 -5.66
C SER A 30 -0.21 11.41 -7.00
N PRO A 31 -1.53 11.68 -6.98
CA PRO A 31 -2.33 11.71 -8.21
C PRO A 31 -1.87 12.73 -9.26
N ASP A 32 -1.22 13.81 -8.83
CA ASP A 32 -0.62 14.83 -9.71
C ASP A 32 0.79 14.47 -10.20
N GLY A 33 1.39 13.38 -9.66
CA GLY A 33 2.72 12.90 -10.01
C GLY A 33 3.88 13.68 -9.40
N THR A 34 3.62 14.62 -8.49
CA THR A 34 4.65 15.53 -7.96
C THR A 34 5.33 15.03 -6.70
N GLN A 35 4.69 14.13 -5.94
CA GLN A 35 5.19 13.65 -4.66
C GLN A 35 5.12 12.12 -4.55
N ILE A 36 6.03 11.55 -3.76
CA ILE A 36 6.09 10.13 -3.45
C ILE A 36 6.02 9.98 -1.93
N VAL A 37 5.12 9.11 -1.44
CA VAL A 37 5.14 8.62 -0.07
C VAL A 37 5.71 7.21 -0.05
N PHE A 38 6.52 6.90 0.95
CA PHE A 38 7.14 5.59 1.13
C PHE A 38 7.33 5.28 2.61
N THR A 39 7.51 3.99 2.93
CA THR A 39 7.86 3.54 4.28
C THR A 39 9.36 3.40 4.42
N TYR A 40 9.92 3.94 5.49
CA TYR A 40 11.32 3.78 5.86
C TYR A 40 11.43 3.67 7.39
N LYS A 41 12.11 2.62 7.87
CA LYS A 41 12.33 2.34 9.30
C LYS A 41 11.05 2.34 10.17
N GLY A 42 9.93 1.95 9.60
CA GLY A 42 8.65 1.86 10.32
C GLY A 42 7.78 3.10 10.26
N ASP A 43 8.25 4.20 9.67
CA ASP A 43 7.50 5.44 9.50
C ASP A 43 7.24 5.77 8.03
N LEU A 44 6.27 6.63 7.80
CA LEU A 44 5.96 7.21 6.49
C LEU A 44 6.78 8.46 6.24
N TYR A 45 7.34 8.55 5.05
CA TYR A 45 8.09 9.70 4.55
C TYR A 45 7.52 10.17 3.22
N LYS A 46 7.65 11.45 2.95
CA LYS A 46 7.23 12.10 1.70
C LYS A 46 8.42 12.85 1.07
N VAL A 47 8.57 12.72 -0.25
CA VAL A 47 9.60 13.40 -1.03
C VAL A 47 9.03 13.86 -2.37
N ASN A 48 9.61 14.89 -2.99
CA ASN A 48 9.27 15.26 -4.37
C ASN A 48 9.64 14.14 -5.34
N SER A 49 8.85 13.93 -6.38
CA SER A 49 9.09 12.89 -7.39
C SER A 49 10.40 13.11 -8.17
N THR A 50 10.92 14.34 -8.17
CA THR A 50 12.22 14.71 -8.74
C THR A 50 13.39 14.46 -7.77
N GLY A 51 13.14 13.97 -6.55
CA GLY A 51 14.14 13.76 -5.50
C GLY A 51 14.27 14.94 -4.54
N GLY A 52 15.27 14.89 -3.67
CA GLY A 52 15.55 15.88 -2.63
C GLY A 52 15.38 15.32 -1.22
N ASP A 53 15.21 16.20 -0.24
CA ASP A 53 15.06 15.81 1.15
C ASP A 53 13.67 15.26 1.45
N ALA A 54 13.62 14.13 2.14
CA ALA A 54 12.37 13.48 2.53
C ALA A 54 11.86 14.04 3.86
N GLN A 55 10.60 14.44 3.90
CA GLN A 55 9.88 14.84 5.10
C GLN A 55 9.29 13.61 5.79
N GLN A 56 9.57 13.41 7.07
CA GLN A 56 8.90 12.40 7.88
C GLN A 56 7.46 12.84 8.18
N LEU A 57 6.49 11.95 7.96
CA LEU A 57 5.06 12.21 8.15
C LEU A 57 4.52 11.61 9.45
N THR A 58 5.07 10.47 9.88
CA THR A 58 4.66 9.79 11.12
C THR A 58 5.85 9.66 12.08
N TYR A 59 5.56 9.67 13.39
CA TYR A 59 6.57 9.70 14.48
C TYR A 59 6.16 8.77 15.63
N HIS A 60 5.55 7.64 15.32
CA HIS A 60 5.08 6.71 16.34
C HIS A 60 6.01 5.49 16.42
N ASN A 61 6.14 4.87 17.60
CA ASN A 61 6.95 3.65 17.78
C ASN A 61 6.36 2.42 17.07
N ALA A 62 5.15 2.52 16.55
CA ALA A 62 4.51 1.48 15.75
C ALA A 62 5.02 1.49 14.30
N HIS A 63 4.71 0.42 13.58
CA HIS A 63 5.03 0.31 12.17
C HIS A 63 3.88 0.87 11.32
N ASP A 64 4.16 1.93 10.57
CA ASP A 64 3.26 2.57 9.61
C ASP A 64 3.71 2.22 8.18
N TYR A 65 2.80 1.68 7.33
CA TYR A 65 3.19 1.24 5.99
C TYR A 65 2.01 1.16 5.01
N MET A 66 2.31 0.86 3.75
CA MET A 66 1.32 0.72 2.66
C MET A 66 0.42 1.94 2.50
N ALA A 67 1.03 3.14 2.48
CA ALA A 67 0.27 4.37 2.26
C ALA A 67 -0.37 4.39 0.87
N VAL A 68 -1.60 4.87 0.80
CA VAL A 68 -2.35 5.12 -0.44
C VAL A 68 -2.90 6.53 -0.43
N TRP A 69 -2.85 7.19 -1.59
CA TRP A 69 -3.37 8.55 -1.76
C TRP A 69 -4.86 8.53 -2.10
N ASN A 70 -5.59 9.54 -1.60
CA ASN A 70 -6.90 9.85 -2.16
C ASN A 70 -6.76 10.56 -3.53
N LYS A 71 -7.85 10.64 -4.29
CA LYS A 71 -7.81 11.11 -5.70
C LYS A 71 -7.42 12.57 -5.88
N ASP A 72 -7.60 13.42 -4.85
CA ASP A 72 -7.21 14.83 -4.89
C ASP A 72 -5.84 15.11 -4.25
N GLY A 73 -5.19 14.10 -3.68
CA GLY A 73 -3.87 14.21 -3.06
C GLY A 73 -3.85 14.89 -1.68
N SER A 74 -5.01 15.19 -1.11
CA SER A 74 -5.10 15.87 0.20
C SER A 74 -4.93 14.96 1.41
N LYS A 75 -5.24 13.67 1.25
CA LYS A 75 -5.19 12.67 2.32
C LYS A 75 -4.40 11.44 1.89
N ILE A 76 -3.84 10.74 2.87
CA ILE A 76 -3.29 9.38 2.74
C ILE A 76 -3.95 8.47 3.75
N ALA A 77 -4.24 7.23 3.34
CA ALA A 77 -4.61 6.14 4.23
C ALA A 77 -3.43 5.16 4.31
N PHE A 78 -3.22 4.54 5.45
CA PHE A 78 -2.10 3.63 5.70
C PHE A 78 -2.47 2.59 6.76
N ALA A 79 -1.71 1.51 6.83
CA ALA A 79 -1.81 0.51 7.89
C ALA A 79 -0.86 0.85 9.04
N SER A 80 -1.33 0.71 10.28
CA SER A 80 -0.53 0.93 11.48
C SER A 80 -0.87 -0.07 12.58
N ASN A 81 0.14 -0.62 13.26
CA ASN A 81 -0.03 -1.56 14.36
C ASN A 81 0.02 -0.91 15.76
N ARG A 82 -0.38 0.35 15.87
CA ARG A 82 -0.37 1.13 17.14
C ARG A 82 -1.12 0.48 18.29
N TYR A 83 -2.06 -0.41 17.99
CA TYR A 83 -2.89 -1.11 18.98
C TYR A 83 -2.79 -2.64 18.89
N GLY A 84 -1.66 -3.14 18.38
CA GLY A 84 -1.30 -4.56 18.40
C GLY A 84 -1.30 -5.21 17.02
N ASN A 85 -2.38 -5.08 16.24
CA ASN A 85 -2.48 -5.52 14.85
C ASN A 85 -2.55 -4.32 13.91
N PHE A 86 -2.44 -4.57 12.62
CA PHE A 86 -2.55 -3.51 11.61
C PHE A 86 -3.99 -3.12 11.34
N ASP A 87 -4.31 -1.88 11.62
CA ASP A 87 -5.58 -1.24 11.32
C ASP A 87 -5.40 -0.13 10.28
N ILE A 88 -6.51 0.31 9.69
CA ILE A 88 -6.54 1.40 8.73
C ILE A 88 -6.56 2.74 9.46
N TYR A 89 -5.63 3.60 9.09
CA TYR A 89 -5.54 4.99 9.52
C TYR A 89 -5.64 5.93 8.34
N VAL A 90 -6.08 7.15 8.60
CA VAL A 90 -6.10 8.25 7.63
C VAL A 90 -5.49 9.51 8.26
N MET A 91 -4.76 10.27 7.46
CA MET A 91 -4.26 11.61 7.85
C MET A 91 -4.16 12.54 6.64
N SER A 92 -3.89 13.82 6.90
CA SER A 92 -3.49 14.76 5.86
C SER A 92 -2.21 14.29 5.16
N SER A 93 -2.11 14.49 3.86
CA SER A 93 -0.89 14.21 3.08
C SER A 93 0.30 15.10 3.48
N ASN A 94 0.07 16.15 4.27
CA ASN A 94 1.11 16.99 4.83
C ASN A 94 1.57 16.54 6.22
N GLY A 95 1.09 15.39 6.69
CA GLY A 95 1.35 14.89 8.04
C GLY A 95 0.36 15.44 9.07
N GLY A 96 0.67 15.23 10.35
CA GLY A 96 -0.18 15.61 11.48
C GLY A 96 -0.84 14.40 12.14
N GLN A 97 -1.93 14.65 12.86
CA GLN A 97 -2.62 13.59 13.60
C GLN A 97 -3.29 12.60 12.67
N ALA A 98 -3.02 11.31 12.87
CA ALA A 98 -3.69 10.23 12.18
C ALA A 98 -4.92 9.76 12.94
N THR A 99 -6.01 9.52 12.23
CA THR A 99 -7.28 8.99 12.76
C THR A 99 -7.38 7.51 12.44
N ARG A 100 -7.62 6.66 13.45
CA ARG A 100 -7.90 5.24 13.28
C ARG A 100 -9.32 5.05 12.75
N LEU A 101 -9.48 4.30 11.66
CA LEU A 101 -10.77 4.04 11.02
C LEU A 101 -11.33 2.66 11.35
N THR A 102 -10.47 1.68 11.60
CA THR A 102 -10.86 0.29 11.84
C THR A 102 -10.35 -0.24 13.17
N PHE A 103 -11.02 -1.28 13.71
CA PHE A 103 -10.82 -1.76 15.08
C PHE A 103 -10.95 -3.30 15.16
N HIS A 104 -10.61 -4.00 14.09
CA HIS A 104 -10.70 -5.46 14.06
C HIS A 104 -9.44 -6.10 14.63
N SER A 105 -9.51 -7.36 15.07
CA SER A 105 -8.37 -8.08 15.66
C SER A 105 -7.40 -8.68 14.64
N ASN A 106 -7.78 -8.76 13.37
CA ASN A 106 -6.90 -9.22 12.29
C ASN A 106 -6.31 -8.03 11.54
N ASP A 107 -5.16 -8.27 10.88
CA ASP A 107 -4.48 -7.28 10.06
C ASP A 107 -5.32 -6.82 8.87
N GLU A 108 -5.28 -5.52 8.60
CA GLU A 108 -5.98 -4.86 7.53
C GLU A 108 -5.03 -4.00 6.71
N HIS A 109 -5.16 -4.05 5.38
CA HIS A 109 -4.23 -3.41 4.46
C HIS A 109 -4.96 -2.52 3.46
N PRO A 110 -4.68 -1.20 3.41
CA PRO A 110 -5.33 -0.29 2.49
C PRO A 110 -4.87 -0.56 1.05
N TYR A 111 -5.79 -0.45 0.09
CA TYR A 111 -5.48 -0.59 -1.33
C TYR A 111 -5.72 0.70 -2.11
N SER A 112 -6.83 1.39 -1.84
CA SER A 112 -7.16 2.65 -2.49
C SER A 112 -8.23 3.42 -1.73
N PHE A 113 -8.45 4.67 -2.13
CA PHE A 113 -9.71 5.35 -1.85
C PHE A 113 -10.74 5.02 -2.93
N SER A 114 -12.02 5.08 -2.56
CA SER A 114 -13.12 5.06 -3.52
C SER A 114 -13.01 6.24 -4.51
N ALA A 115 -13.65 6.13 -5.66
CA ALA A 115 -13.56 7.17 -6.70
C ALA A 115 -14.01 8.56 -6.24
N ASN A 116 -14.95 8.62 -5.28
CA ASN A 116 -15.48 9.86 -4.70
C ASN A 116 -14.71 10.34 -3.45
N ASN A 117 -13.59 9.71 -3.09
CA ASN A 117 -12.77 9.98 -1.89
C ASN A 117 -13.47 9.77 -0.54
N LYS A 118 -14.68 9.23 -0.50
CA LYS A 118 -15.45 9.11 0.75
C LYS A 118 -15.10 7.88 1.58
N GLU A 119 -14.51 6.86 0.97
CA GLU A 119 -14.20 5.61 1.64
C GLU A 119 -12.75 5.17 1.35
N VAL A 120 -12.16 4.46 2.30
CA VAL A 120 -10.93 3.70 2.12
C VAL A 120 -11.31 2.25 1.86
N VAL A 121 -10.82 1.68 0.76
CA VAL A 121 -10.97 0.27 0.41
C VAL A 121 -9.74 -0.49 0.86
N PHE A 122 -9.95 -1.60 1.55
CA PHE A 122 -8.89 -2.39 2.16
C PHE A 122 -9.18 -3.88 2.11
N GLY A 123 -8.13 -4.68 2.23
CA GLY A 123 -8.21 -6.13 2.36
C GLY A 123 -8.13 -6.54 3.82
N ALA A 124 -8.96 -7.52 4.20
CA ALA A 124 -8.99 -8.05 5.54
C ALA A 124 -9.48 -9.50 5.57
N LEU A 125 -9.22 -10.16 6.69
CA LEU A 125 -9.81 -11.43 7.05
C LEU A 125 -10.83 -11.18 8.15
N ARG A 126 -12.08 -10.98 7.76
CA ARG A 126 -13.19 -10.76 8.68
C ARG A 126 -14.18 -11.91 8.60
N GLN A 127 -14.91 -12.12 9.67
CA GLN A 127 -15.99 -13.10 9.68
C GLN A 127 -17.21 -12.55 8.94
N ASP A 128 -17.74 -13.33 8.03
CA ASP A 128 -18.98 -13.01 7.32
C ASP A 128 -20.20 -12.86 8.23
N ALA A 129 -21.24 -12.24 7.70
CA ALA A 129 -22.53 -12.17 8.36
C ALA A 129 -23.05 -13.58 8.68
N SER A 130 -23.84 -13.69 9.74
CA SER A 130 -24.31 -14.98 10.29
C SER A 130 -25.05 -15.88 9.30
N ASN A 131 -25.62 -15.30 8.24
CA ASN A 131 -26.36 -16.00 7.19
C ASN A 131 -25.50 -16.47 5.99
N HIS A 132 -24.21 -16.06 5.95
CA HIS A 132 -23.26 -16.41 4.91
C HIS A 132 -21.89 -16.77 5.49
N ARG A 133 -21.87 -17.36 6.66
CA ARG A 133 -20.64 -17.58 7.40
C ARG A 133 -19.74 -18.62 6.75
N GLN A 134 -18.61 -18.16 6.25
CA GLN A 134 -17.45 -18.97 5.98
C GLN A 134 -16.33 -18.55 6.95
N TYR A 135 -15.51 -19.51 7.35
CA TYR A 135 -14.34 -19.16 8.17
C TYR A 135 -13.31 -18.45 7.31
N PRO A 136 -12.85 -17.25 7.68
CA PRO A 136 -11.81 -16.55 6.95
C PRO A 136 -10.53 -17.39 6.93
N HIS A 137 -9.94 -17.54 5.75
CA HIS A 137 -8.69 -18.26 5.56
C HIS A 137 -7.54 -17.27 5.35
N GLY A 138 -6.42 -17.45 6.06
CA GLY A 138 -5.29 -16.51 6.07
C GLY A 138 -4.64 -16.20 4.70
N SER A 139 -4.92 -17.02 3.70
CA SER A 139 -4.45 -16.79 2.33
C SER A 139 -5.49 -16.13 1.40
N GLN A 140 -6.69 -15.83 1.88
CA GLN A 140 -7.81 -15.34 1.06
C GLN A 140 -8.47 -14.14 1.73
N SER A 141 -7.79 -12.98 1.67
CA SER A 141 -8.37 -11.72 2.13
C SER A 141 -9.50 -11.26 1.21
N GLU A 142 -10.56 -10.74 1.78
CA GLU A 142 -11.70 -10.16 1.09
C GLU A 142 -11.64 -8.63 1.12
N LEU A 143 -12.48 -7.99 0.33
CA LEU A 143 -12.51 -6.53 0.22
C LEU A 143 -13.60 -5.91 1.10
N TYR A 144 -13.18 -4.89 1.82
CA TYR A 144 -14.02 -4.07 2.69
C TYR A 144 -13.82 -2.59 2.37
N SER A 145 -14.77 -1.77 2.79
CA SER A 145 -14.65 -0.32 2.79
C SER A 145 -15.01 0.27 4.15
N VAL A 146 -14.41 1.40 4.47
CA VAL A 146 -14.73 2.19 5.67
C VAL A 146 -14.77 3.67 5.28
N PRO A 147 -15.71 4.47 5.81
CA PRO A 147 -15.72 5.92 5.59
C PRO A 147 -14.38 6.56 5.98
N ALA A 148 -13.85 7.42 5.11
CA ALA A 148 -12.54 8.07 5.29
C ALA A 148 -12.49 9.08 6.45
N GLU A 149 -13.62 9.35 7.10
CA GLU A 149 -13.69 10.18 8.31
C GLU A 149 -13.89 9.33 9.56
N THR A 150 -15.00 8.66 9.68
CA THR A 150 -15.28 7.62 10.68
C THR A 150 -16.57 6.92 10.30
N GLY A 151 -16.75 5.65 10.66
CA GLY A 151 -18.00 4.99 10.38
C GLY A 151 -17.93 3.46 10.41
N LYS A 152 -19.00 2.83 9.99
CA LYS A 152 -19.12 1.38 9.96
C LYS A 152 -18.37 0.82 8.75
N VAL A 153 -17.61 -0.23 8.97
CA VAL A 153 -17.02 -1.04 7.89
C VAL A 153 -18.13 -1.81 7.16
N SER A 154 -18.04 -1.84 5.85
CA SER A 154 -18.91 -2.60 4.96
C SER A 154 -18.11 -3.55 4.10
N GLN A 155 -18.60 -4.75 3.86
CA GLN A 155 -18.00 -5.68 2.92
C GLN A 155 -18.30 -5.18 1.50
N LEU A 156 -17.26 -5.06 0.68
CA LEU A 156 -17.36 -4.58 -0.70
C LEU A 156 -17.52 -5.76 -1.68
N LEU A 157 -16.66 -6.76 -1.54
CA LEU A 157 -16.70 -8.01 -2.31
C LEU A 157 -16.32 -9.19 -1.42
N THR A 158 -16.96 -10.32 -1.66
CA THR A 158 -16.72 -11.60 -0.97
C THR A 158 -15.66 -12.47 -1.67
N ILE A 159 -15.08 -11.99 -2.77
CA ILE A 159 -14.05 -12.71 -3.52
C ILE A 159 -12.67 -12.32 -3.00
N PRO A 160 -11.72 -13.27 -2.97
CA PRO A 160 -10.32 -12.96 -2.63
C PRO A 160 -9.70 -12.04 -3.68
N ALA A 161 -9.43 -10.79 -3.28
CA ALA A 161 -8.88 -9.76 -4.16
C ALA A 161 -7.92 -8.84 -3.41
N GLU A 162 -6.89 -8.36 -4.10
CA GLU A 162 -5.88 -7.45 -3.56
C GLU A 162 -5.55 -6.34 -4.59
N ALA A 163 -4.88 -5.28 -4.14
CA ALA A 163 -4.37 -4.18 -4.96
C ALA A 163 -5.45 -3.51 -5.85
N VAL A 164 -6.54 -3.14 -5.22
CA VAL A 164 -7.71 -2.56 -5.90
C VAL A 164 -7.45 -1.14 -6.35
N ASN A 165 -7.86 -0.82 -7.59
CA ASN A 165 -7.91 0.52 -8.13
C ASN A 165 -9.25 0.80 -8.82
N PHE A 166 -9.74 2.04 -8.72
CA PHE A 166 -10.98 2.47 -9.36
C PHE A 166 -10.71 3.40 -10.54
N SER A 167 -11.53 3.28 -11.58
CA SER A 167 -11.68 4.33 -12.59
C SER A 167 -12.14 5.64 -11.95
N ARG A 168 -11.96 6.77 -12.62
CA ARG A 168 -12.34 8.10 -12.09
C ARG A 168 -13.82 8.23 -11.77
N ASN A 169 -14.66 7.63 -12.60
CA ASN A 169 -16.11 7.62 -12.40
C ASN A 169 -16.58 6.54 -11.40
N GLY A 170 -15.69 5.65 -10.95
CA GLY A 170 -16.00 4.57 -10.02
C GLY A 170 -16.79 3.41 -10.60
N GLU A 171 -17.05 3.38 -11.91
CA GLU A 171 -17.82 2.32 -12.54
C GLU A 171 -17.02 1.05 -12.77
N ILE A 172 -15.70 1.19 -12.89
CA ILE A 172 -14.78 0.07 -13.08
C ILE A 172 -13.82 -0.01 -11.91
N MET A 173 -13.68 -1.20 -11.38
CA MET A 173 -12.68 -1.57 -10.40
C MET A 173 -11.76 -2.62 -11.04
N ILE A 174 -10.45 -2.43 -10.92
CA ILE A 174 -9.45 -3.43 -11.30
C ILE A 174 -8.74 -3.95 -10.05
N TYR A 175 -8.40 -5.22 -10.05
CA TYR A 175 -7.73 -5.88 -8.95
C TYR A 175 -6.95 -7.10 -9.45
N HIS A 176 -6.06 -7.65 -8.66
CA HIS A 176 -5.60 -9.01 -8.89
C HIS A 176 -6.27 -9.97 -7.90
N ASP A 177 -6.54 -11.18 -8.35
CA ASP A 177 -7.11 -12.22 -7.50
C ASP A 177 -6.07 -12.78 -6.53
N LYS A 178 -6.55 -13.55 -5.55
CA LYS A 178 -5.69 -14.26 -4.60
C LYS A 178 -6.19 -15.69 -4.47
N LYS A 179 -5.52 -16.59 -5.17
CA LYS A 179 -5.88 -18.01 -5.21
C LYS A 179 -5.25 -18.83 -4.09
N GLY A 180 -4.25 -18.28 -3.39
CA GLY A 180 -3.55 -18.99 -2.32
C GLY A 180 -2.43 -18.19 -1.68
N GLY A 181 -1.65 -18.84 -0.81
CA GLY A 181 -0.50 -18.26 -0.13
C GLY A 181 0.78 -18.39 -0.95
N GLU A 182 1.09 -17.38 -1.77
CA GLU A 182 2.32 -17.35 -2.55
C GLU A 182 3.38 -16.43 -1.94
N ASN A 183 4.64 -16.80 -2.14
CA ASN A 183 5.76 -15.99 -1.74
C ASN A 183 5.93 -14.80 -2.68
N LYS A 184 5.65 -13.59 -2.20
CA LYS A 184 5.73 -12.31 -2.95
C LYS A 184 7.10 -12.02 -3.57
N TRP A 185 8.16 -12.66 -3.08
CA TRP A 185 9.55 -12.41 -3.47
C TRP A 185 10.05 -13.39 -4.54
N ARG A 186 9.23 -14.35 -4.92
CA ARG A 186 9.58 -15.35 -5.93
C ARG A 186 9.48 -14.72 -7.32
N LYS A 187 10.60 -14.69 -8.03
CA LYS A 187 10.66 -14.19 -9.41
C LYS A 187 10.32 -15.31 -10.40
N HIS A 188 9.75 -14.93 -11.54
CA HIS A 188 9.42 -15.85 -12.65
C HIS A 188 8.58 -17.05 -12.21
N HIS A 189 7.65 -16.79 -11.31
CA HIS A 189 6.80 -17.81 -10.74
C HIS A 189 5.69 -18.20 -11.72
N THR A 190 5.53 -19.50 -11.92
CA THR A 190 4.43 -20.10 -12.66
C THR A 190 3.79 -21.18 -11.79
N SER A 191 2.50 -21.11 -11.55
CA SER A 191 1.73 -22.14 -10.83
C SER A 191 0.23 -21.96 -11.04
N ALA A 192 -0.53 -22.92 -10.57
CA ALA A 192 -2.00 -22.85 -10.60
C ALA A 192 -2.59 -21.75 -9.69
N ILE A 193 -1.77 -21.16 -8.79
CA ILE A 193 -2.19 -20.11 -7.85
C ILE A 193 -1.54 -18.76 -8.15
N THR A 194 -0.93 -18.59 -9.35
CA THR A 194 -0.51 -17.26 -9.83
C THR A 194 -1.70 -16.34 -9.92
N ARG A 195 -1.46 -15.07 -9.64
CA ARG A 195 -2.49 -14.03 -9.69
C ARG A 195 -2.76 -13.62 -11.12
N ASP A 196 -4.01 -13.32 -11.39
CA ASP A 196 -4.47 -12.73 -12.65
C ASP A 196 -5.13 -11.37 -12.38
N ILE A 197 -5.12 -10.51 -13.40
CA ILE A 197 -5.81 -9.23 -13.35
C ILE A 197 -7.25 -9.39 -13.76
N TRP A 198 -8.12 -8.83 -12.96
CA TRP A 198 -9.56 -8.80 -13.15
C TRP A 198 -10.10 -7.39 -13.21
N MET A 199 -11.19 -7.24 -13.91
CA MET A 199 -12.00 -6.04 -13.99
C MET A 199 -13.40 -6.35 -13.46
N HIS A 200 -13.92 -5.51 -12.58
CA HIS A 200 -15.28 -5.58 -12.06
C HIS A 200 -16.04 -4.32 -12.45
N ASN A 201 -17.16 -4.49 -13.11
CA ASN A 201 -18.09 -3.41 -13.37
C ASN A 201 -19.04 -3.27 -12.16
N THR A 202 -18.92 -2.17 -11.43
CA THR A 202 -19.65 -1.96 -10.17
C THR A 202 -21.16 -1.75 -10.35
N LYS A 203 -21.61 -1.40 -11.57
CA LYS A 203 -23.03 -1.21 -11.89
C LYS A 203 -23.71 -2.51 -12.27
N THR A 204 -23.04 -3.32 -13.10
CA THR A 204 -23.61 -4.58 -13.61
C THR A 204 -23.24 -5.79 -12.78
N ASN A 205 -22.32 -5.61 -11.82
CA ASN A 205 -21.73 -6.65 -10.99
C ASN A 205 -21.06 -7.79 -11.81
N VAL A 206 -20.55 -7.46 -13.01
CA VAL A 206 -19.88 -8.40 -13.89
C VAL A 206 -18.38 -8.36 -13.66
N HIS A 207 -17.78 -9.53 -13.47
CA HIS A 207 -16.32 -9.73 -13.40
C HIS A 207 -15.79 -10.25 -14.73
N THR A 208 -14.73 -9.63 -15.23
CA THR A 208 -14.05 -10.02 -16.45
C THR A 208 -12.57 -10.23 -16.19
N MET A 209 -12.05 -11.41 -16.51
CA MET A 209 -10.62 -11.69 -16.44
C MET A 209 -9.90 -10.98 -17.59
N ILE A 210 -8.86 -10.23 -17.26
CA ILE A 210 -8.06 -9.43 -18.21
C ILE A 210 -6.83 -10.20 -18.66
N THR A 211 -6.18 -10.91 -17.72
CA THR A 211 -5.01 -11.75 -18.00
C THR A 211 -5.33 -13.20 -17.68
N SER A 212 -4.71 -14.13 -18.40
CA SER A 212 -4.92 -15.56 -18.24
C SER A 212 -3.67 -16.37 -18.60
N ASN A 213 -2.50 -15.75 -18.46
CA ASN A 213 -1.22 -16.41 -18.71
C ASN A 213 -0.79 -17.29 -17.52
N THR A 214 0.33 -18.01 -17.66
CA THR A 214 0.87 -18.86 -16.58
C THR A 214 1.80 -18.09 -15.62
N ALA A 215 2.12 -16.84 -15.93
CA ALA A 215 2.94 -15.98 -15.10
C ALA A 215 2.08 -15.27 -14.03
N GLU A 216 2.73 -14.62 -13.09
CA GLU A 216 2.05 -13.87 -12.05
C GLU A 216 1.89 -12.41 -12.44
N ASP A 217 0.65 -11.95 -12.60
CA ASP A 217 0.27 -10.58 -12.92
C ASP A 217 -0.28 -9.89 -11.67
N ARG A 218 0.26 -8.69 -11.34
CA ARG A 218 0.01 -8.06 -10.03
C ARG A 218 -0.09 -6.54 -10.10
N GLN A 219 -0.77 -5.98 -9.10
CA GLN A 219 -0.80 -4.55 -8.83
C GLN A 219 -1.28 -3.69 -10.01
N PRO A 220 -2.47 -3.98 -10.57
CA PRO A 220 -2.97 -3.27 -11.72
C PRO A 220 -3.23 -1.80 -11.42
N VAL A 221 -2.83 -0.92 -12.32
CA VAL A 221 -3.11 0.51 -12.24
C VAL A 221 -3.62 1.03 -13.59
N PHE A 222 -4.56 1.96 -13.55
CA PHE A 222 -5.00 2.65 -14.77
C PHE A 222 -3.95 3.64 -15.26
N SER A 223 -3.82 3.73 -16.59
CA SER A 223 -3.13 4.87 -17.21
C SER A 223 -3.89 6.17 -16.94
N LYS A 224 -3.21 7.33 -17.07
CA LYS A 224 -3.82 8.64 -16.85
C LYS A 224 -5.09 8.89 -17.66
N ASN A 225 -5.22 8.32 -18.85
CA ASN A 225 -6.39 8.43 -19.71
C ASN A 225 -7.36 7.25 -19.60
N GLU A 226 -7.08 6.30 -18.69
CA GLU A 226 -7.87 5.07 -18.44
C GLU A 226 -8.05 4.15 -19.66
N LYS A 227 -7.23 4.32 -20.71
CA LYS A 227 -7.28 3.46 -21.90
C LYS A 227 -6.43 2.20 -21.77
N ASN A 228 -5.47 2.20 -20.84
CA ASN A 228 -4.58 1.07 -20.59
C ASN A 228 -4.55 0.73 -19.10
N ILE A 229 -4.27 -0.54 -18.82
CA ILE A 229 -3.97 -1.06 -17.48
C ILE A 229 -2.51 -1.48 -17.51
N TYR A 230 -1.73 -1.01 -16.55
CA TYR A 230 -0.35 -1.46 -16.28
C TYR A 230 -0.36 -2.44 -15.11
N PHE A 231 0.49 -3.47 -15.16
CA PHE A 231 0.63 -4.50 -14.12
C PHE A 231 2.00 -5.16 -14.19
#